data_2c3b7f4f1a0d062631594981bf103870
#
_entry.id   2c3b7f4f1a0d062631594981bf103870
#
_cell.length_a   1.000
_cell.length_b   1.000
_cell.length_c   1.000
_cell.angle_alpha   90.00
_cell.angle_beta   90.00
_cell.angle_gamma   90.00
#
_symmetry.space_group_name_H-M   'P 1'
#
loop_
_entity.id
_entity.type
_entity.pdbx_description
1 polymer ?
#
loop_
_entity_poly.entity_id
_entity_poly.type
_entity_poly.pdbx_seq_one_letter_code
_entity_poly.pdbx_strand_id
1 'polypeptide(L)'
;MKYVLLLTRGAWQDEASDDDKAAIFGQIGEWFAKYYADGTIVEAYKLREPHTATTVVLDRGSSTLIDRPLLEAKEAVGGYAVVNVPDLDAALELARSFPMPDGKVEVRPVDEM
;
A
#
# COMPACT_ATOMS: atom_id res chain seq x y z
N MET A 1 16.49 -2.43 -9.87
CA MET A 1 16.43 -1.93 -8.48
C MET A 1 15.05 -2.22 -7.90
N LYS A 2 15.02 -2.51 -6.63
CA LYS A 2 13.75 -2.74 -5.94
C LYS A 2 13.28 -1.49 -5.21
N TYR A 3 11.98 -1.28 -5.29
CA TYR A 3 11.26 -0.22 -4.57
C TYR A 3 10.06 -0.82 -3.87
N VAL A 4 9.70 -0.23 -2.73
CA VAL A 4 8.43 -0.55 -2.07
C VAL A 4 7.47 0.58 -2.37
N LEU A 5 6.28 0.21 -2.82
CA LEU A 5 5.16 1.12 -2.95
C LEU A 5 4.27 0.90 -1.72
N LEU A 6 4.16 1.90 -0.87
CA LEU A 6 3.25 1.87 0.27
C LEU A 6 1.96 2.55 -0.16
N LEU A 7 0.87 1.80 -0.14
CA LEU A 7 -0.42 2.23 -0.67
C LEU A 7 -1.30 2.63 0.51
N THR A 8 -1.66 3.91 0.60
CA THR A 8 -2.53 4.34 1.69
C THR A 8 -3.98 3.98 1.39
N ARG A 9 -4.80 3.99 2.43
CA ARG A 9 -6.19 3.61 2.33
C ARG A 9 -7.04 4.59 1.50
N GLY A 10 -6.79 5.90 1.63
CA GLY A 10 -7.56 6.92 0.93
C GLY A 10 -8.97 7.13 1.50
N ALA A 11 -9.52 8.33 1.28
CA ALA A 11 -10.85 8.68 1.76
C ALA A 11 -11.96 7.95 1.00
N TRP A 12 -11.71 7.57 -0.25
CA TRP A 12 -12.70 6.88 -1.10
C TRP A 12 -13.22 5.58 -0.48
N GLN A 13 -12.42 4.93 0.35
CA GLN A 13 -12.84 3.67 0.99
C GLN A 13 -13.97 3.87 2.00
N ASP A 14 -14.10 5.07 2.55
CA ASP A 14 -15.20 5.39 3.47
C ASP A 14 -16.34 6.14 2.78
N GLU A 15 -16.05 6.89 1.73
CA GLU A 15 -16.99 7.84 1.12
C GLU A 15 -17.68 7.30 -0.14
N ALA A 16 -17.03 6.40 -0.88
CA ALA A 16 -17.61 5.88 -2.11
C ALA A 16 -18.78 4.92 -1.83
N SER A 17 -19.71 4.84 -2.77
CA SER A 17 -20.77 3.84 -2.73
C SER A 17 -20.19 2.42 -2.83
N ASP A 18 -20.97 1.42 -2.44
CA ASP A 18 -20.53 0.03 -2.54
C ASP A 18 -20.23 -0.36 -3.99
N ASP A 19 -21.02 0.10 -4.95
CA ASP A 19 -20.79 -0.16 -6.37
C ASP A 19 -19.50 0.49 -6.85
N ASP A 20 -19.25 1.74 -6.45
CA ASP A 20 -18.03 2.46 -6.83
C ASP A 20 -16.80 1.81 -6.21
N LYS A 21 -16.87 1.41 -4.94
CA LYS A 21 -15.76 0.67 -4.30
C LYS A 21 -15.45 -0.62 -5.04
N ALA A 22 -16.48 -1.39 -5.40
CA ALA A 22 -16.30 -2.65 -6.12
C ALA A 22 -15.61 -2.41 -7.46
N ALA A 23 -16.00 -1.35 -8.19
CA ALA A 23 -15.38 -0.99 -9.45
C ALA A 23 -13.90 -0.58 -9.27
N ILE A 24 -13.59 0.20 -8.24
CA ILE A 24 -12.23 0.62 -7.94
C ILE A 24 -11.36 -0.59 -7.55
N PHE A 25 -11.85 -1.45 -6.66
CA PHE A 25 -11.12 -2.67 -6.29
C PHE A 25 -10.92 -3.61 -7.47
N GLY A 26 -11.88 -3.65 -8.41
CA GLY A 26 -11.70 -4.40 -9.65
C GLY A 26 -10.54 -3.87 -10.49
N GLN A 27 -10.43 -2.56 -10.63
CA GLN A 27 -9.32 -1.92 -11.35
C GLN A 27 -7.99 -2.14 -10.65
N ILE A 28 -7.98 -2.06 -9.32
CA ILE A 28 -6.79 -2.34 -8.52
C ILE A 28 -6.32 -3.78 -8.73
N GLY A 29 -7.27 -4.73 -8.71
CA GLY A 29 -6.96 -6.13 -8.99
C GLY A 29 -6.36 -6.35 -10.38
N GLU A 30 -6.89 -5.67 -11.39
CA GLU A 30 -6.34 -5.73 -12.75
C GLU A 30 -4.92 -5.15 -12.82
N TRP A 31 -4.67 -4.06 -12.12
CA TRP A 31 -3.35 -3.45 -12.04
C TRP A 31 -2.33 -4.43 -11.44
N PHE A 32 -2.67 -5.07 -10.33
CA PHE A 32 -1.80 -6.09 -9.73
C PHE A 32 -1.57 -7.27 -10.68
N ALA A 33 -2.62 -7.78 -11.29
CA ALA A 33 -2.51 -8.90 -12.21
C ALA A 33 -1.58 -8.60 -13.39
N LYS A 34 -1.71 -7.40 -13.96
CA LYS A 34 -0.88 -6.96 -15.07
C LYS A 34 0.61 -6.96 -14.72
N TYR A 35 0.94 -6.36 -13.58
CA TYR A 35 2.34 -6.18 -13.20
C TYR A 35 2.95 -7.41 -12.51
N TYR A 36 2.14 -8.32 -11.99
CA TYR A 36 2.59 -9.65 -11.65
C TYR A 36 2.94 -10.46 -12.89
N ALA A 37 2.09 -10.38 -13.90
CA ALA A 37 2.27 -11.18 -15.13
C ALA A 37 3.56 -10.80 -15.87
N ASP A 38 3.93 -9.53 -15.89
CA ASP A 38 5.15 -9.07 -16.58
C ASP A 38 6.41 -9.10 -15.70
N GLY A 39 6.30 -9.53 -14.46
CA GLY A 39 7.43 -9.64 -13.54
C GLY A 39 7.85 -8.36 -12.83
N THR A 40 7.13 -7.25 -13.06
CA THR A 40 7.42 -5.99 -12.38
C THR A 40 7.19 -6.09 -10.88
N ILE A 41 6.07 -6.69 -10.45
CA ILE A 41 5.77 -6.92 -9.04
C ILE A 41 6.41 -8.23 -8.60
N VAL A 42 7.26 -8.14 -7.58
CA VAL A 42 7.90 -9.30 -6.96
C VAL A 42 7.01 -9.88 -5.86
N GLU A 43 6.38 -9.00 -5.10
CA GLU A 43 5.54 -9.36 -3.96
C GLU A 43 4.56 -8.22 -3.69
N ALA A 44 3.33 -8.53 -3.33
CA ALA A 44 2.35 -7.52 -2.95
C ALA A 44 1.26 -8.14 -2.09
N TYR A 45 0.77 -7.37 -1.12
CA TYR A 45 -0.34 -7.78 -0.28
C TYR A 45 -1.27 -6.61 0.04
N LYS A 46 -2.56 -6.90 0.11
CA LYS A 46 -3.55 -6.00 0.70
C LYS A 46 -3.64 -6.32 2.18
N LEU A 47 -3.66 -5.29 3.02
CA LEU A 47 -3.83 -5.44 4.45
C LEU A 47 -5.32 -5.36 4.84
N ARG A 48 -5.67 -6.00 5.95
CA ARG A 48 -7.01 -5.84 6.52
C ARG A 48 -7.19 -4.42 7.04
N GLU A 49 -8.42 -4.06 7.33
CA GLU A 49 -8.78 -2.71 7.78
C GLU A 49 -7.96 -2.27 9.01
N PRO A 50 -7.69 -0.96 9.15
CA PRO A 50 -6.81 -0.46 10.21
C PRO A 50 -7.24 -0.83 11.63
N HIS A 51 -8.55 -0.98 11.89
CA HIS A 51 -9.04 -1.34 13.23
C HIS A 51 -8.57 -2.74 13.68
N THR A 52 -8.07 -3.57 12.76
CA THR A 52 -7.52 -4.89 13.11
C THR A 52 -6.07 -4.81 13.60
N ALA A 53 -5.45 -3.62 13.53
CA ALA A 53 -4.04 -3.47 13.86
C ALA A 53 -3.81 -3.54 15.37
N THR A 54 -2.68 -4.13 15.73
CA THR A 54 -2.14 -4.08 17.09
C THR A 54 -0.72 -3.51 16.99
N THR A 55 -0.41 -2.55 17.82
CA THR A 55 0.88 -1.88 17.83
C THR A 55 1.68 -2.27 19.06
N VAL A 56 2.95 -2.59 18.87
CA VAL A 56 3.90 -2.79 19.97
C VAL A 56 4.78 -1.55 20.04
N VAL A 57 4.78 -0.89 21.20
CA VAL A 57 5.66 0.24 21.45
C VAL A 57 6.87 -0.27 22.22
N LEU A 58 8.05 -0.04 21.70
CA LEU A 58 9.31 -0.46 22.30
C LEU A 58 9.97 0.75 22.97
N ASP A 59 10.38 0.58 24.22
CA ASP A 59 11.07 1.62 24.97
C ASP A 59 12.16 0.99 25.83
N ARG A 60 13.40 1.03 25.35
CA ARG A 60 14.61 0.65 26.07
C ARG A 60 14.52 -0.71 26.78
N GLY A 61 14.09 -1.73 26.03
CA GLY A 61 13.98 -3.10 26.54
C GLY A 61 12.63 -3.45 27.13
N SER A 62 11.71 -2.49 27.25
CA SER A 62 10.32 -2.77 27.59
C SER A 62 9.43 -2.68 26.36
N SER A 63 8.25 -3.26 26.45
CA SER A 63 7.27 -3.21 25.36
C SER A 63 5.88 -2.98 25.91
N THR A 64 5.05 -2.27 25.12
CA THR A 64 3.67 -2.00 25.44
C THR A 64 2.81 -2.33 24.21
N LEU A 65 1.71 -3.03 24.44
CA LEU A 65 0.74 -3.31 23.38
C LEU A 65 -0.34 -2.25 23.34
N ILE A 66 -0.63 -1.77 22.15
CA ILE A 66 -1.76 -0.86 21.89
C ILE A 66 -2.63 -1.51 20.82
N ASP A 67 -3.87 -1.80 21.18
CA ASP A 67 -4.81 -2.48 20.29
C ASP A 67 -5.46 -1.48 19.33
N ARG A 68 -4.63 -0.86 18.51
CA ARG A 68 -5.05 0.09 17.48
C ARG A 68 -3.86 0.42 16.56
N PRO A 69 -4.10 0.99 15.36
CA PRO A 69 -3.02 1.51 14.53
C PRO A 69 -2.45 2.81 15.11
N LEU A 70 -1.18 3.10 14.86
CA LEU A 70 -0.55 4.38 15.23
C LEU A 70 -0.98 5.52 14.31
N LEU A 71 -1.19 5.21 13.02
CA LEU A 71 -1.59 6.21 12.03
C LEU A 71 -3.11 6.34 11.99
N GLU A 72 -3.60 7.54 11.66
CA GLU A 72 -5.02 7.74 11.42
C GLU A 72 -5.49 6.87 10.25
N ALA A 73 -6.76 6.46 10.28
CA ALA A 73 -7.30 5.52 9.28
C ALA A 73 -7.07 5.98 7.84
N LYS A 74 -7.23 7.27 7.55
CA LYS A 74 -7.06 7.82 6.20
C LYS A 74 -5.59 7.84 5.74
N GLU A 75 -4.64 7.71 6.66
CA GLU A 75 -3.20 7.69 6.38
C GLU A 75 -2.60 6.30 6.57
N ALA A 76 -3.41 5.35 7.02
CA ALA A 76 -2.95 3.99 7.25
C ALA A 76 -2.55 3.33 5.93
N VAL A 77 -1.51 2.51 5.99
CA VAL A 77 -1.11 1.69 4.84
C VAL A 77 -2.17 0.61 4.65
N GLY A 78 -2.80 0.61 3.49
CA GLY A 78 -3.80 -0.39 3.12
C GLY A 78 -3.22 -1.57 2.35
N GLY A 79 -1.99 -1.46 1.90
CA GLY A 79 -1.30 -2.50 1.18
C GLY A 79 0.09 -2.05 0.75
N TYR A 80 0.85 -2.98 0.20
CA TYR A 80 2.16 -2.65 -0.33
C TYR A 80 2.50 -3.52 -1.54
N ALA A 81 3.43 -3.04 -2.34
CA ALA A 81 3.99 -3.80 -3.45
C ALA A 81 5.51 -3.61 -3.47
N VAL A 82 6.23 -4.70 -3.62
CA VAL A 82 7.66 -4.67 -3.91
C VAL A 82 7.81 -4.82 -5.41
N VAL A 83 8.43 -3.83 -6.05
CA VAL A 83 8.58 -3.80 -7.51
C VAL A 83 10.03 -3.78 -7.90
N ASN A 84 10.35 -4.37 -9.05
CA ASN A 84 11.69 -4.34 -9.62
C ASN A 84 11.63 -3.57 -10.93
N VAL A 85 12.23 -2.39 -10.93
CA VAL A 85 12.25 -1.45 -12.06
C VAL A 85 13.64 -0.84 -12.21
N PRO A 86 13.97 -0.26 -13.39
CA PRO A 86 15.32 0.24 -13.63
C PRO A 86 15.77 1.39 -12.73
N ASP A 87 14.84 2.31 -12.39
CA ASP A 87 15.18 3.54 -11.68
C ASP A 87 13.97 4.14 -10.98
N LEU A 88 14.19 5.24 -10.27
CA LEU A 88 13.13 5.96 -9.56
C LEU A 88 12.05 6.48 -10.49
N ASP A 89 12.41 6.99 -11.66
CA ASP A 89 11.42 7.52 -12.59
C ASP A 89 10.43 6.44 -13.03
N ALA A 90 10.91 5.24 -13.29
CA ALA A 90 10.05 4.10 -13.62
C ALA A 90 9.13 3.73 -12.43
N ALA A 91 9.66 3.75 -11.22
CA ALA A 91 8.86 3.50 -10.02
C ALA A 91 7.77 4.56 -9.82
N LEU A 92 8.10 5.83 -10.06
CA LEU A 92 7.13 6.93 -9.96
C LEU A 92 6.02 6.82 -11.01
N GLU A 93 6.37 6.47 -12.25
CA GLU A 93 5.37 6.24 -13.30
C GLU A 93 4.44 5.08 -12.94
N LEU A 94 4.99 4.02 -12.39
CA LEU A 94 4.20 2.89 -11.92
C LEU A 94 3.23 3.33 -10.81
N ALA A 95 3.72 4.12 -9.84
CA ALA A 95 2.91 4.64 -8.75
C ALA A 95 1.77 5.54 -9.26
N ARG A 96 2.05 6.39 -10.26
CA ARG A 96 1.02 7.26 -10.87
C ARG A 96 -0.08 6.47 -11.56
N SER A 97 0.23 5.29 -12.05
CA SER A 97 -0.74 4.44 -12.74
C SER A 97 -1.67 3.68 -11.80
N PHE A 98 -1.42 3.73 -10.49
CA PHE A 98 -2.25 3.01 -9.52
C PHE A 98 -3.67 3.57 -9.53
N PRO A 99 -4.69 2.74 -9.79
CA PRO A 99 -6.06 3.21 -10.08
C PRO A 99 -6.87 3.52 -8.83
N MET A 100 -6.40 4.45 -8.03
CA MET A 100 -7.03 4.89 -6.80
C MET A 100 -7.45 6.36 -6.96
N PRO A 101 -8.72 6.72 -6.67
CA PRO A 101 -9.19 8.10 -6.91
C PRO A 101 -8.57 9.15 -6.01
N ASP A 102 -8.19 8.77 -4.79
CA ASP A 102 -7.48 9.63 -3.86
C ASP A 102 -6.64 8.78 -2.91
N GLY A 103 -5.80 9.40 -2.14
CA GLY A 103 -4.85 8.74 -1.26
C GLY A 103 -3.42 9.05 -1.68
N LYS A 104 -2.50 8.22 -1.21
CA LYS A 104 -1.07 8.41 -1.46
C LYS A 104 -0.42 7.09 -1.78
N VAL A 105 0.60 7.15 -2.62
CA VAL A 105 1.52 6.04 -2.84
C VAL A 105 2.90 6.55 -2.49
N GLU A 106 3.48 6.03 -1.41
CA GLU A 106 4.84 6.37 -1.04
C GLU A 106 5.80 5.40 -1.71
N VAL A 107 6.78 5.94 -2.41
CA VAL A 107 7.77 5.14 -3.16
C VAL A 107 9.09 5.21 -2.42
N ARG A 108 9.61 4.07 -1.97
CA ARG A 108 10.87 4.03 -1.23
C ARG A 108 11.81 2.99 -1.83
N PRO A 109 13.06 3.38 -2.11
CA PRO A 109 14.05 2.39 -2.55
C PRO A 109 14.34 1.39 -1.44
N VAL A 110 14.52 0.13 -1.83
CA VAL A 110 14.92 -0.92 -0.90
C VAL A 110 16.43 -0.86 -0.72
N ASP A 111 16.87 -0.93 0.53
CA ASP A 111 18.29 -1.05 0.85
C ASP A 111 18.68 -2.53 0.72
N GLU A 112 19.27 -2.87 -0.40
CA GLU A 112 19.67 -4.25 -0.69
C GLU A 112 21.07 -4.50 -0.12
N MET A 113 21.12 -4.78 1.16
CA MET A 113 22.38 -5.07 1.84
C MET A 113 22.94 -6.44 1.47
#